data_075c485d103bffd008351fc9b3671e57
#
_entry.id   075c485d103bffd008351fc9b3671e57
#
_cell.length_a   1.000
_cell.length_b   1.000
_cell.length_c   1.000
_cell.angle_alpha   90.00
_cell.angle_beta   90.00
_cell.angle_gamma   90.00
#
_symmetry.space_group_name_H-M   'P 1'
#
loop_
_entity.id
_entity.type
_entity.pdbx_description
1 polymer ?
#
loop_
_entity_poly.entity_id
_entity_poly.type
_entity_poly.pdbx_seq_one_letter_code
_entity_poly.pdbx_strand_id
1 'polypeptide(L)'
;MKTLPVLLIILDGFGCRAEREDNAIAQACKPNFDRLWKDNPHTLIHASEMEVGLPRGQMGNSEVGHLNIGAGRVVYQEFTRIDRAIESGYFYTNPALLNAVHKARDNNKTLHLFGLLSDGGVHSHEAHFHAMLELAAREGLRKVCLHVFLDGRDTPPKSAEIYLRRLDDKIRQAGVGHVATMIGRYFAMDRDRRWQRVKAAYDLLTQGRTEFWAETTLAGLEAAYRRGETDEFVKATAILPPDGKPVKMEDGDAVVFLNFRSDRARQLSRPFIEPDFAEFEREVTPRLATYCTLTGYSDDFDVSVAFPPERIKNGLGEYVANLGLRQLRIAETEKYPHVTFFFNGGEEVSFPGEDRVLVPSPDVATYDLKPEMSAYEVTDKLLAAINS
;
A
#
# COMPACT_ATOMS: atom_id res chain seq x y z
N MET A 1 -0.97 37.64 30.56
CA MET A 1 -2.27 36.98 30.42
C MET A 1 -2.06 35.49 30.66
N LYS A 2 -2.87 34.85 31.53
CA LYS A 2 -2.84 33.36 31.62
C LYS A 2 -3.30 32.82 30.29
N THR A 3 -2.45 32.09 29.59
CA THR A 3 -2.83 31.40 28.34
C THR A 3 -3.79 30.30 28.73
N LEU A 4 -5.01 30.33 28.17
CA LEU A 4 -5.98 29.24 28.36
C LEU A 4 -5.55 28.05 27.50
N PRO A 5 -5.60 26.82 28.03
CA PRO A 5 -5.30 25.64 27.24
C PRO A 5 -6.35 25.43 26.14
N VAL A 6 -5.90 24.97 24.98
CA VAL A 6 -6.78 24.48 23.92
C VAL A 6 -6.96 22.95 24.07
N LEU A 7 -8.18 22.50 24.13
CA LEU A 7 -8.52 21.08 24.27
C LEU A 7 -9.13 20.56 22.97
N LEU A 8 -8.44 19.59 22.33
CA LEU A 8 -8.96 18.82 21.21
C LEU A 8 -9.46 17.48 21.73
N ILE A 9 -10.74 17.23 21.62
CA ILE A 9 -11.38 15.94 21.96
C ILE A 9 -11.79 15.22 20.67
N ILE A 10 -11.28 14.03 20.45
CA ILE A 10 -11.62 13.18 19.31
C ILE A 10 -12.53 12.07 19.80
N LEU A 11 -13.78 12.08 19.35
CA LEU A 11 -14.76 11.03 19.59
C LEU A 11 -14.66 10.05 18.42
N ASP A 12 -13.73 9.08 18.51
CA ASP A 12 -13.44 8.16 17.44
C ASP A 12 -14.62 7.22 17.18
N GLY A 13 -14.98 7.05 15.89
CA GLY A 13 -16.16 6.29 15.49
C GLY A 13 -17.49 7.03 15.67
N PHE A 14 -17.50 8.28 16.15
CA PHE A 14 -18.69 9.09 16.35
C PHE A 14 -19.15 9.72 15.04
N GLY A 15 -19.93 8.95 14.26
CA GLY A 15 -20.47 9.40 12.97
C GLY A 15 -21.71 10.29 13.11
N CYS A 16 -22.13 10.89 11.99
CA CYS A 16 -23.33 11.71 11.89
C CYS A 16 -24.26 11.15 10.81
N ARG A 17 -25.47 10.70 11.23
CA ARG A 17 -26.52 10.21 10.36
C ARG A 17 -27.88 10.65 10.93
N ALA A 18 -28.79 11.08 10.06
CA ALA A 18 -30.10 11.60 10.49
C ALA A 18 -31.05 10.48 10.96
N GLU A 19 -30.94 9.30 10.35
CA GLU A 19 -31.80 8.16 10.68
C GLU A 19 -31.50 7.66 12.11
N ARG A 20 -32.58 7.36 12.86
CA ARG A 20 -32.49 6.87 14.24
C ARG A 20 -32.38 5.35 14.32
N GLU A 21 -32.96 4.63 13.37
CA GLU A 21 -32.91 3.17 13.31
C GLU A 21 -31.44 2.72 13.18
N ASP A 22 -31.04 1.73 13.98
CA ASP A 22 -29.67 1.22 14.07
C ASP A 22 -28.57 2.30 14.26
N ASN A 23 -28.92 3.40 14.94
CA ASN A 23 -28.05 4.53 15.23
C ASN A 23 -27.97 4.79 16.73
N ALA A 24 -27.00 4.17 17.39
CA ALA A 24 -26.80 4.28 18.83
C ALA A 24 -26.58 5.75 19.28
N ILE A 25 -25.85 6.55 18.49
CA ILE A 25 -25.57 7.96 18.79
C ILE A 25 -26.85 8.79 18.78
N ALA A 26 -27.72 8.60 17.77
CA ALA A 26 -28.98 9.32 17.66
C ALA A 26 -30.03 8.89 18.73
N GLN A 27 -29.89 7.65 19.24
CA GLN A 27 -30.77 7.11 20.27
C GLN A 27 -30.29 7.44 21.70
N ALA A 28 -29.01 7.70 21.90
CA ALA A 28 -28.41 7.96 23.20
C ALA A 28 -28.95 9.26 23.85
N CYS A 29 -29.05 9.24 25.18
CA CYS A 29 -29.27 10.44 25.97
C CYS A 29 -27.92 11.19 26.15
N LYS A 30 -27.75 12.28 25.41
CA LYS A 30 -26.47 13.05 25.37
C LYS A 30 -26.67 14.57 25.50
N PRO A 31 -27.32 15.04 26.59
CA PRO A 31 -27.76 16.43 26.70
C PRO A 31 -26.61 17.44 26.60
N ASN A 32 -25.41 17.12 27.07
CA ASN A 32 -24.27 18.01 26.99
C ASN A 32 -23.77 18.14 25.55
N PHE A 33 -23.68 17.03 24.80
CA PHE A 33 -23.31 17.06 23.38
C PHE A 33 -24.33 17.85 22.57
N ASP A 34 -25.61 17.56 22.77
CA ASP A 34 -26.73 18.24 22.06
C ASP A 34 -26.71 19.74 22.32
N ARG A 35 -26.45 20.18 23.58
CA ARG A 35 -26.29 21.58 23.92
C ARG A 35 -25.05 22.21 23.23
N LEU A 36 -23.89 21.54 23.27
CA LEU A 36 -22.68 22.03 22.61
C LEU A 36 -22.89 22.18 21.11
N TRP A 37 -23.54 21.19 20.50
CA TRP A 37 -23.86 21.22 19.07
C TRP A 37 -24.79 22.37 18.71
N LYS A 38 -25.83 22.60 19.52
CA LYS A 38 -26.80 23.67 19.29
C LYS A 38 -26.21 25.07 19.48
N ASP A 39 -25.42 25.25 20.54
CA ASP A 39 -25.03 26.58 21.03
C ASP A 39 -23.68 27.07 20.48
N ASN A 40 -22.92 26.23 19.77
CA ASN A 40 -21.60 26.57 19.28
C ASN A 40 -21.47 26.37 17.75
N PRO A 41 -20.52 27.05 17.09
CA PRO A 41 -20.20 26.81 15.70
C PRO A 41 -19.81 25.33 15.47
N HIS A 42 -20.40 24.72 14.45
CA HIS A 42 -20.11 23.34 14.08
C HIS A 42 -20.17 23.16 12.56
N THR A 43 -19.51 22.10 12.08
CA THR A 43 -19.55 21.68 10.67
C THR A 43 -19.40 20.18 10.56
N LEU A 44 -19.73 19.63 9.39
CA LEU A 44 -19.46 18.25 9.05
C LEU A 44 -18.20 18.15 8.19
N ILE A 45 -17.42 17.10 8.40
CA ILE A 45 -16.25 16.76 7.60
C ILE A 45 -16.42 15.34 7.04
N HIS A 46 -15.81 15.08 5.91
CA HIS A 46 -15.71 13.73 5.37
C HIS A 46 -14.76 12.88 6.23
N ALA A 47 -15.09 11.59 6.38
CA ALA A 47 -14.30 10.64 7.17
C ALA A 47 -13.90 9.39 6.36
N SER A 48 -14.12 9.37 5.05
CA SER A 48 -13.86 8.24 4.16
C SER A 48 -13.36 8.69 2.81
N GLU A 49 -12.89 7.76 2.00
CA GLU A 49 -12.51 7.94 0.60
C GLU A 49 -11.41 8.99 0.36
N MET A 50 -11.43 9.60 -0.82
CA MET A 50 -10.41 10.54 -1.29
C MET A 50 -10.23 11.77 -0.40
N GLU A 51 -11.30 12.19 0.27
CA GLU A 51 -11.31 13.34 1.19
C GLU A 51 -10.44 13.11 2.42
N VAL A 52 -10.12 11.87 2.72
CA VAL A 52 -9.18 11.49 3.80
C VAL A 52 -7.94 10.73 3.29
N GLY A 53 -7.73 10.72 1.98
CA GLY A 53 -6.55 10.09 1.36
C GLY A 53 -6.66 8.59 1.09
N LEU A 54 -7.86 8.03 1.22
CA LEU A 54 -8.16 6.62 0.91
C LEU A 54 -8.70 6.47 -0.52
N PRO A 55 -8.64 5.28 -1.11
CA PRO A 55 -9.29 5.00 -2.39
C PRO A 55 -10.80 5.24 -2.35
N ARG A 56 -11.40 5.50 -3.52
CA ARG A 56 -12.85 5.61 -3.67
C ARG A 56 -13.55 4.32 -3.21
N GLY A 57 -14.68 4.46 -2.51
CA GLY A 57 -15.44 3.35 -1.94
C GLY A 57 -14.84 2.75 -0.66
N GLN A 58 -13.70 3.22 -0.21
CA GLN A 58 -13.09 2.73 1.02
C GLN A 58 -13.57 3.53 2.24
N MET A 59 -14.09 2.80 3.24
CA MET A 59 -14.50 3.38 4.53
C MET A 59 -13.26 3.89 5.29
N GLY A 60 -13.44 5.00 6.01
CA GLY A 60 -12.40 5.55 6.89
C GLY A 60 -12.07 4.64 8.07
N ASN A 61 -10.95 4.93 8.71
CA ASN A 61 -10.48 4.25 9.91
C ASN A 61 -9.78 5.23 10.86
N SER A 62 -9.55 4.78 12.09
CA SER A 62 -8.94 5.61 13.15
C SER A 62 -7.53 6.08 12.81
N GLU A 63 -6.73 5.22 12.18
CA GLU A 63 -5.33 5.52 11.82
C GLU A 63 -5.26 6.70 10.86
N VAL A 64 -5.99 6.62 9.75
CA VAL A 64 -6.04 7.67 8.73
C VAL A 64 -6.67 8.95 9.26
N GLY A 65 -7.74 8.85 10.07
CA GLY A 65 -8.39 10.02 10.68
C GLY A 65 -7.43 10.80 11.58
N HIS A 66 -6.76 10.12 12.50
CA HIS A 66 -5.79 10.77 13.41
C HIS A 66 -4.55 11.31 12.67
N LEU A 67 -4.07 10.58 11.66
CA LEU A 67 -3.00 11.03 10.79
C LEU A 67 -3.34 12.36 10.11
N ASN A 68 -4.51 12.47 9.52
CA ASN A 68 -4.96 13.70 8.83
C ASN A 68 -5.16 14.87 9.80
N ILE A 69 -5.76 14.61 10.97
CA ILE A 69 -5.93 15.64 12.01
C ILE A 69 -4.57 16.14 12.49
N GLY A 70 -3.65 15.23 12.80
CA GLY A 70 -2.30 15.57 13.26
C GLY A 70 -1.45 16.27 12.19
N ALA A 71 -1.59 15.86 10.93
CA ALA A 71 -0.91 16.48 9.79
C ALA A 71 -1.49 17.85 9.42
N GLY A 72 -2.75 18.14 9.79
CA GLY A 72 -3.48 19.34 9.37
C GLY A 72 -3.77 19.41 7.88
N ARG A 73 -3.72 18.28 7.19
CA ARG A 73 -3.97 18.13 5.76
C ARG A 73 -4.29 16.68 5.40
N VAL A 74 -4.86 16.46 4.21
CA VAL A 74 -5.09 15.11 3.68
C VAL A 74 -3.75 14.44 3.38
N VAL A 75 -3.52 13.28 3.99
CA VAL A 75 -2.35 12.43 3.74
C VAL A 75 -2.79 11.24 2.90
N TYR A 76 -2.35 11.20 1.65
CA TYR A 76 -2.74 10.14 0.74
C TYR A 76 -2.00 8.84 1.03
N GLN A 77 -2.74 7.75 1.12
CA GLN A 77 -2.18 6.40 1.23
C GLN A 77 -1.45 6.03 -0.07
N GLU A 78 -0.52 5.08 -0.01
CA GLU A 78 0.36 4.72 -1.13
C GLU A 78 -0.41 4.49 -2.45
N PHE A 79 -1.49 3.72 -2.40
CA PHE A 79 -2.34 3.47 -3.55
C PHE A 79 -2.88 4.79 -4.15
N THR A 80 -3.55 5.58 -3.34
CA THR A 80 -4.14 6.86 -3.76
C THR A 80 -3.09 7.86 -4.25
N ARG A 81 -1.89 7.85 -3.64
CA ARG A 81 -0.77 8.71 -4.02
C ARG A 81 -0.26 8.37 -5.42
N ILE A 82 -0.15 7.07 -5.76
CA ILE A 82 0.26 6.61 -7.08
C ILE A 82 -0.81 6.92 -8.13
N ASP A 83 -2.09 6.66 -7.83
CA ASP A 83 -3.20 6.97 -8.74
C ASP A 83 -3.26 8.46 -9.07
N ARG A 84 -3.12 9.32 -8.06
CA ARG A 84 -3.04 10.78 -8.29
C ARG A 84 -1.82 11.19 -9.10
N ALA A 85 -0.70 10.51 -8.94
CA ALA A 85 0.49 10.75 -9.76
C ALA A 85 0.23 10.38 -11.23
N ILE A 86 -0.54 9.33 -11.49
CA ILE A 86 -0.99 8.95 -12.84
C ILE A 86 -1.94 10.02 -13.41
N GLU A 87 -2.97 10.41 -12.65
CA GLU A 87 -3.96 11.41 -13.05
C GLU A 87 -3.33 12.78 -13.34
N SER A 88 -2.39 13.22 -12.50
CA SER A 88 -1.70 14.51 -12.66
C SER A 88 -0.59 14.49 -13.72
N GLY A 89 -0.20 13.32 -14.20
CA GLY A 89 0.93 13.15 -15.11
C GLY A 89 2.30 13.04 -14.45
N TYR A 90 2.41 13.21 -13.12
CA TYR A 90 3.68 13.10 -12.39
C TYR A 90 4.30 11.70 -12.50
N PHE A 91 3.49 10.66 -12.59
CA PHE A 91 3.97 9.28 -12.78
C PHE A 91 4.89 9.17 -14.00
N TYR A 92 4.54 9.86 -15.09
CA TYR A 92 5.30 9.84 -16.35
C TYR A 92 6.56 10.70 -16.36
N THR A 93 6.77 11.48 -15.31
CA THR A 93 7.98 12.29 -15.10
C THR A 93 8.78 11.83 -13.86
N ASN A 94 8.35 10.74 -13.22
CA ASN A 94 9.00 10.23 -12.02
C ASN A 94 10.45 9.79 -12.33
N PRO A 95 11.46 10.34 -11.63
CA PRO A 95 12.86 10.11 -11.98
C PRO A 95 13.31 8.65 -11.88
N ALA A 96 12.78 7.88 -10.89
CA ALA A 96 13.15 6.49 -10.71
C ALA A 96 12.57 5.60 -11.81
N LEU A 97 11.32 5.84 -12.21
CA LEU A 97 10.67 5.11 -13.30
C LEU A 97 11.31 5.44 -14.65
N LEU A 98 11.58 6.73 -14.91
CA LEU A 98 12.30 7.16 -16.12
C LEU A 98 13.71 6.55 -16.18
N ASN A 99 14.43 6.53 -15.06
CA ASN A 99 15.76 5.91 -15.02
C ASN A 99 15.72 4.42 -15.41
N ALA A 100 14.71 3.66 -14.94
CA ALA A 100 14.56 2.25 -15.31
C ALA A 100 14.27 2.08 -16.80
N VAL A 101 13.37 2.89 -17.35
CA VAL A 101 13.00 2.89 -18.78
C VAL A 101 14.22 3.29 -19.64
N HIS A 102 14.93 4.37 -19.28
CA HIS A 102 16.07 4.87 -20.04
C HIS A 102 17.25 3.89 -20.03
N LYS A 103 17.56 3.29 -18.86
CA LYS A 103 18.63 2.26 -18.78
C LYS A 103 18.36 1.07 -19.69
N ALA A 104 17.11 0.60 -19.77
CA ALA A 104 16.74 -0.47 -20.67
C ALA A 104 16.81 -0.01 -22.14
N ARG A 105 16.24 1.15 -22.47
CA ARG A 105 16.19 1.69 -23.83
C ARG A 105 17.59 1.96 -24.39
N ASP A 106 18.40 2.73 -23.67
CA ASP A 106 19.68 3.25 -24.15
C ASP A 106 20.73 2.16 -24.31
N ASN A 107 20.59 1.06 -23.56
CA ASN A 107 21.45 -0.13 -23.66
C ASN A 107 20.83 -1.25 -24.50
N ASN A 108 19.70 -1.01 -25.18
CA ASN A 108 18.98 -2.01 -25.99
C ASN A 108 18.62 -3.27 -25.19
N LYS A 109 18.31 -3.12 -23.91
CA LYS A 109 17.96 -4.15 -22.94
C LYS A 109 16.45 -4.19 -22.67
N THR A 110 16.01 -5.15 -21.90
CA THR A 110 14.59 -5.37 -21.58
C THR A 110 14.23 -4.73 -20.26
N LEU A 111 13.04 -4.12 -20.21
CA LEU A 111 12.38 -3.73 -18.97
C LEU A 111 11.42 -4.83 -18.56
N HIS A 112 11.61 -5.39 -17.37
CA HIS A 112 10.76 -6.38 -16.75
C HIS A 112 9.84 -5.73 -15.73
N LEU A 113 8.53 -5.89 -15.89
CA LEU A 113 7.51 -5.39 -14.97
C LEU A 113 6.96 -6.54 -14.15
N PHE A 114 7.12 -6.49 -12.84
CA PHE A 114 6.60 -7.48 -11.88
C PHE A 114 5.39 -6.93 -11.13
N GLY A 115 4.43 -7.76 -10.80
CA GLY A 115 3.39 -7.36 -9.86
C GLY A 115 2.14 -8.23 -9.88
N LEU A 116 1.29 -8.01 -8.87
CA LEU A 116 -0.02 -8.62 -8.76
C LEU A 116 -0.99 -7.90 -9.70
N LEU A 117 -1.55 -8.66 -10.65
CA LEU A 117 -2.46 -8.13 -11.67
C LEU A 117 -3.92 -8.33 -11.24
N SER A 118 -4.50 -7.32 -10.64
CA SER A 118 -5.94 -7.27 -10.30
C SER A 118 -6.38 -5.84 -10.04
N ASP A 119 -7.67 -5.63 -9.83
CA ASP A 119 -8.28 -4.39 -9.35
C ASP A 119 -8.54 -4.38 -7.83
N GLY A 120 -8.06 -5.39 -7.10
CA GLY A 120 -8.27 -5.54 -5.66
C GLY A 120 -7.68 -4.41 -4.81
N GLY A 121 -6.64 -3.71 -5.29
CA GLY A 121 -6.09 -2.49 -4.67
C GLY A 121 -5.47 -2.68 -3.28
N VAL A 122 -5.11 -3.91 -2.89
CA VAL A 122 -4.51 -4.21 -1.58
C VAL A 122 -2.98 -4.23 -1.64
N HIS A 123 -2.40 -4.81 -2.67
CA HIS A 123 -0.95 -4.93 -2.85
C HIS A 123 -0.43 -4.24 -4.09
N SER A 124 -1.25 -4.18 -5.12
CA SER A 124 -0.98 -3.63 -6.43
C SER A 124 -2.31 -3.26 -7.09
N HIS A 125 -2.26 -2.62 -8.27
CA HIS A 125 -3.44 -2.36 -9.07
C HIS A 125 -3.10 -2.43 -10.56
N GLU A 126 -4.01 -3.00 -11.40
CA GLU A 126 -3.80 -3.16 -12.84
C GLU A 126 -3.49 -1.82 -13.55
N ALA A 127 -4.05 -0.70 -13.08
CA ALA A 127 -3.80 0.62 -13.65
C ALA A 127 -2.31 1.02 -13.62
N HIS A 128 -1.53 0.52 -12.66
CA HIS A 128 -0.10 0.82 -12.57
C HIS A 128 0.69 0.10 -13.67
N PHE A 129 0.30 -1.12 -14.06
CA PHE A 129 0.84 -1.80 -15.24
C PHE A 129 0.52 -1.02 -16.51
N HIS A 130 -0.74 -0.54 -16.63
CA HIS A 130 -1.17 0.25 -17.77
C HIS A 130 -0.39 1.56 -17.90
N ALA A 131 -0.14 2.25 -16.79
CA ALA A 131 0.65 3.47 -16.76
C ALA A 131 2.13 3.21 -17.13
N MET A 132 2.73 2.11 -16.66
CA MET A 132 4.11 1.76 -17.04
C MET A 132 4.26 1.42 -18.53
N LEU A 133 3.29 0.71 -19.12
CA LEU A 133 3.28 0.47 -20.57
C LEU A 133 3.19 1.77 -21.35
N GLU A 134 2.36 2.71 -20.90
CA GLU A 134 2.24 4.01 -21.51
C GLU A 134 3.54 4.84 -21.37
N LEU A 135 4.18 4.81 -20.19
CA LEU A 135 5.49 5.44 -19.99
C LEU A 135 6.54 4.85 -20.93
N ALA A 136 6.63 3.52 -21.02
CA ALA A 136 7.57 2.85 -21.91
C ALA A 136 7.35 3.25 -23.39
N ALA A 137 6.08 3.31 -23.83
CA ALA A 137 5.73 3.74 -25.18
C ALA A 137 6.11 5.20 -25.44
N ARG A 138 5.81 6.12 -24.51
CA ARG A 138 6.17 7.55 -24.59
C ARG A 138 7.68 7.75 -24.73
N GLU A 139 8.46 6.96 -24.02
CA GLU A 139 9.92 7.02 -24.01
C GLU A 139 10.57 6.22 -25.18
N GLY A 140 9.77 5.59 -26.02
CA GLY A 140 10.26 4.84 -27.20
C GLY A 140 10.93 3.50 -26.86
N LEU A 141 10.73 2.96 -25.63
CA LEU A 141 11.22 1.64 -25.25
C LEU A 141 10.37 0.56 -25.93
N ARG A 142 11.04 -0.40 -26.62
CA ARG A 142 10.37 -1.47 -27.36
C ARG A 142 10.33 -2.80 -26.62
N LYS A 143 11.36 -3.08 -25.82
CA LYS A 143 11.51 -4.37 -25.13
C LYS A 143 10.95 -4.27 -23.72
N VAL A 144 9.69 -4.64 -23.54
CA VAL A 144 9.01 -4.68 -22.25
C VAL A 144 8.41 -6.06 -22.04
N CYS A 145 8.76 -6.72 -20.95
CA CYS A 145 8.23 -8.03 -20.54
C CYS A 145 7.43 -7.88 -19.25
N LEU A 146 6.21 -8.38 -19.24
CA LEU A 146 5.36 -8.36 -18.07
C LEU A 146 5.33 -9.75 -17.42
N HIS A 147 5.56 -9.78 -16.13
CA HIS A 147 5.52 -10.96 -15.28
C HIS A 147 4.37 -10.79 -14.30
N VAL A 148 3.22 -11.38 -14.63
CA VAL A 148 1.99 -11.15 -13.88
C VAL A 148 1.80 -12.18 -12.79
N PHE A 149 1.51 -11.70 -11.58
CA PHE A 149 1.07 -12.54 -10.48
C PHE A 149 -0.45 -12.50 -10.42
N LEU A 150 -1.09 -13.66 -10.28
CA LEU A 150 -2.55 -13.76 -10.24
C LEU A 150 -3.06 -13.73 -8.81
N ASP A 151 -4.19 -13.08 -8.59
CA ASP A 151 -4.71 -12.76 -7.27
C ASP A 151 -5.57 -13.89 -6.66
N GLY A 152 -6.86 -13.89 -6.85
CA GLY A 152 -7.78 -14.90 -6.34
C GLY A 152 -7.97 -14.92 -4.82
N ARG A 153 -7.44 -13.90 -4.11
CA ARG A 153 -7.56 -13.73 -2.66
C ARG A 153 -8.17 -12.39 -2.28
N ASP A 154 -7.68 -11.30 -2.86
CA ASP A 154 -8.25 -9.96 -2.71
C ASP A 154 -9.35 -9.73 -3.77
N THR A 155 -9.44 -10.63 -4.74
CA THR A 155 -10.46 -10.73 -5.78
C THR A 155 -11.02 -12.17 -5.85
N PRO A 156 -12.15 -12.42 -6.53
CA PRO A 156 -12.72 -13.76 -6.63
C PRO A 156 -11.73 -14.80 -7.16
N PRO A 157 -11.80 -16.06 -6.70
CA PRO A 157 -10.78 -17.09 -6.97
C PRO A 157 -10.55 -17.45 -8.45
N LYS A 158 -11.46 -17.07 -9.35
CA LYS A 158 -11.38 -17.29 -10.81
C LYS A 158 -11.84 -16.04 -11.55
N SER A 159 -11.10 -14.95 -11.40
CA SER A 159 -11.41 -13.63 -12.00
C SER A 159 -10.29 -13.10 -12.89
N ALA A 160 -9.13 -13.78 -12.93
CA ALA A 160 -7.93 -13.30 -13.61
C ALA A 160 -8.13 -13.05 -15.11
N GLU A 161 -9.07 -13.74 -15.77
CA GLU A 161 -9.37 -13.55 -17.19
C GLU A 161 -9.70 -12.08 -17.51
N ILE A 162 -10.45 -11.40 -16.64
CA ILE A 162 -10.86 -10.01 -16.82
C ILE A 162 -9.63 -9.11 -16.91
N TYR A 163 -8.71 -9.26 -15.99
CA TYR A 163 -7.50 -8.43 -15.88
C TYR A 163 -6.51 -8.74 -17.01
N LEU A 164 -6.36 -10.01 -17.37
CA LEU A 164 -5.50 -10.41 -18.48
C LEU A 164 -6.00 -9.85 -19.82
N ARG A 165 -7.31 -9.88 -20.07
CA ARG A 165 -7.90 -9.27 -21.28
C ARG A 165 -7.68 -7.76 -21.31
N ARG A 166 -7.91 -7.05 -20.21
CA ARG A 166 -7.66 -5.59 -20.11
C ARG A 166 -6.17 -5.27 -20.33
N LEU A 167 -5.27 -6.09 -19.79
CA LEU A 167 -3.84 -5.92 -19.99
C LEU A 167 -3.44 -6.16 -21.47
N ASP A 168 -3.95 -7.21 -22.11
CA ASP A 168 -3.71 -7.49 -23.53
C ASP A 168 -4.23 -6.35 -24.42
N ASP A 169 -5.40 -5.77 -24.10
CA ASP A 169 -5.94 -4.59 -24.78
C ASP A 169 -5.00 -3.39 -24.62
N LYS A 170 -4.48 -3.15 -23.41
CA LYS A 170 -3.55 -2.05 -23.14
C LYS A 170 -2.21 -2.23 -23.87
N ILE A 171 -1.68 -3.46 -23.91
CA ILE A 171 -0.47 -3.79 -24.68
C ILE A 171 -0.68 -3.46 -26.16
N ARG A 172 -1.81 -3.84 -26.74
CA ARG A 172 -2.15 -3.52 -28.13
C ARG A 172 -2.24 -2.02 -28.37
N GLN A 173 -2.88 -1.28 -27.46
CA GLN A 173 -3.00 0.18 -27.55
C GLN A 173 -1.66 0.89 -27.43
N ALA A 174 -0.81 0.46 -26.51
CA ALA A 174 0.51 1.05 -26.29
C ALA A 174 1.51 0.68 -27.41
N GLY A 175 1.27 -0.44 -28.10
CA GLY A 175 2.16 -0.96 -29.14
C GLY A 175 3.50 -1.47 -28.62
N VAL A 176 3.60 -1.68 -27.30
CA VAL A 176 4.80 -2.20 -26.62
C VAL A 176 4.43 -3.19 -25.52
N GLY A 177 5.31 -4.14 -25.26
CA GLY A 177 5.19 -5.12 -24.19
C GLY A 177 4.52 -6.42 -24.62
N HIS A 178 4.76 -7.45 -23.84
CA HIS A 178 4.06 -8.72 -23.89
C HIS A 178 4.12 -9.41 -22.52
N VAL A 179 3.14 -10.21 -22.18
CA VAL A 179 3.20 -11.01 -20.97
C VAL A 179 4.16 -12.18 -21.21
N ALA A 180 5.22 -12.26 -20.43
CA ALA A 180 6.25 -13.29 -20.54
C ALA A 180 5.98 -14.48 -19.61
N THR A 181 5.41 -14.22 -18.42
CA THR A 181 5.14 -15.26 -17.43
C THR A 181 3.88 -14.95 -16.62
N MET A 182 3.28 -16.02 -16.10
CA MET A 182 2.12 -15.96 -15.23
C MET A 182 2.29 -16.95 -14.07
N ILE A 183 1.99 -16.54 -12.84
CA ILE A 183 2.08 -17.38 -11.65
C ILE A 183 1.15 -16.86 -10.55
N GLY A 184 0.54 -17.74 -9.76
CA GLY A 184 -0.29 -17.36 -8.64
C GLY A 184 0.48 -16.72 -7.50
N ARG A 185 -0.15 -15.78 -6.80
CA ARG A 185 0.45 -15.06 -5.66
C ARG A 185 0.90 -15.95 -4.51
N TYR A 186 0.34 -17.15 -4.38
CA TYR A 186 0.77 -18.16 -3.41
C TYR A 186 2.27 -18.45 -3.51
N PHE A 187 2.82 -18.41 -4.72
CA PHE A 187 4.25 -18.63 -4.99
C PHE A 187 5.05 -17.33 -4.98
N ALA A 188 4.64 -16.37 -5.81
CA ALA A 188 5.41 -15.15 -6.05
C ALA A 188 5.33 -14.12 -4.91
N MET A 189 4.35 -14.26 -4.02
CA MET A 189 4.08 -13.30 -2.95
C MET A 189 4.05 -13.96 -1.57
N ASP A 190 4.90 -14.96 -1.35
CA ASP A 190 5.11 -15.56 -0.03
C ASP A 190 5.75 -14.56 0.93
N ARG A 191 5.32 -14.58 2.21
CA ARG A 191 5.88 -13.77 3.30
C ARG A 191 6.28 -14.59 4.53
N ASP A 192 6.16 -15.93 4.43
CA ASP A 192 6.34 -16.86 5.55
C ASP A 192 7.65 -17.65 5.42
N ARG A 193 8.60 -17.17 4.60
CA ARG A 193 9.90 -17.81 4.33
C ARG A 193 9.79 -19.22 3.75
N ARG A 194 8.75 -19.46 2.93
CA ARG A 194 8.59 -20.71 2.20
C ARG A 194 9.37 -20.62 0.87
N TRP A 195 10.68 -20.69 1.00
CA TRP A 195 11.61 -20.37 -0.08
C TRP A 195 11.45 -21.20 -1.33
N GLN A 196 10.90 -22.44 -1.24
CA GLN A 196 10.59 -23.26 -2.43
C GLN A 196 9.53 -22.59 -3.32
N ARG A 197 8.57 -21.84 -2.74
CA ARG A 197 7.58 -21.10 -3.50
C ARG A 197 8.23 -19.91 -4.20
N VAL A 198 9.04 -19.15 -3.48
CA VAL A 198 9.78 -18.00 -4.00
C VAL A 198 10.74 -18.45 -5.11
N LYS A 199 11.43 -19.59 -4.93
CA LYS A 199 12.33 -20.16 -5.95
C LYS A 199 11.59 -20.49 -7.23
N ALA A 200 10.40 -21.07 -7.17
CA ALA A 200 9.60 -21.39 -8.37
C ALA A 200 9.27 -20.12 -9.17
N ALA A 201 8.95 -19.01 -8.48
CA ALA A 201 8.75 -17.71 -9.13
C ALA A 201 10.08 -17.16 -9.67
N TYR A 202 11.15 -17.20 -8.90
CA TYR A 202 12.46 -16.71 -9.31
C TYR A 202 13.00 -17.42 -10.57
N ASP A 203 12.94 -18.75 -10.60
CA ASP A 203 13.42 -19.55 -11.73
C ASP A 203 12.54 -19.29 -12.99
N LEU A 204 11.22 -19.11 -12.81
CA LEU A 204 10.35 -18.70 -13.90
C LEU A 204 10.74 -17.32 -14.46
N LEU A 205 10.96 -16.32 -13.58
CA LEU A 205 11.26 -14.95 -13.97
C LEU A 205 12.63 -14.83 -14.65
N THR A 206 13.64 -15.52 -14.12
CA THR A 206 15.02 -15.37 -14.59
C THR A 206 15.35 -16.25 -15.79
N GLN A 207 14.74 -17.44 -15.88
CA GLN A 207 15.12 -18.46 -16.86
C GLN A 207 13.96 -18.90 -17.75
N GLY A 208 12.73 -18.48 -17.46
CA GLY A 208 11.53 -19.05 -18.07
C GLY A 208 11.34 -20.55 -17.72
N ARG A 209 11.93 -20.99 -16.60
CA ARG A 209 11.95 -22.40 -16.20
C ARG A 209 10.61 -22.79 -15.57
N THR A 210 9.93 -23.72 -16.21
CA THR A 210 8.63 -24.22 -15.76
C THR A 210 8.27 -25.54 -16.44
N GLU A 211 7.27 -26.24 -15.91
CA GLU A 211 6.64 -27.40 -16.52
C GLU A 211 5.46 -27.01 -17.42
N PHE A 212 5.01 -25.75 -17.41
CA PHE A 212 3.81 -25.30 -18.12
C PHE A 212 4.11 -24.14 -19.05
N TRP A 213 3.65 -24.26 -20.30
CA TRP A 213 3.78 -23.23 -21.33
C TRP A 213 2.44 -22.99 -22.03
N ALA A 214 2.29 -21.81 -22.55
CA ALA A 214 1.14 -21.46 -23.38
C ALA A 214 1.55 -20.41 -24.42
N GLU A 215 0.83 -20.36 -25.53
CA GLU A 215 1.02 -19.35 -26.59
C GLU A 215 0.38 -18.01 -26.21
N THR A 216 -0.64 -18.03 -25.35
CA THR A 216 -1.33 -16.84 -24.87
C THR A 216 -1.62 -16.94 -23.38
N THR A 217 -1.80 -15.79 -22.73
CA THR A 217 -2.16 -15.70 -21.30
C THR A 217 -3.46 -16.44 -21.01
N LEU A 218 -4.47 -16.28 -21.86
CA LEU A 218 -5.78 -16.91 -21.69
C LEU A 218 -5.72 -18.43 -21.85
N ALA A 219 -4.96 -18.92 -22.83
CA ALA A 219 -4.75 -20.36 -22.99
C ALA A 219 -4.03 -20.98 -21.79
N GLY A 220 -3.05 -20.28 -21.24
CA GLY A 220 -2.34 -20.68 -20.02
C GLY A 220 -3.26 -20.70 -18.79
N LEU A 221 -4.09 -19.68 -18.61
CA LEU A 221 -5.07 -19.60 -17.53
C LEU A 221 -6.11 -20.72 -17.63
N GLU A 222 -6.66 -20.93 -18.81
CA GLU A 222 -7.63 -22.00 -19.04
C GLU A 222 -7.03 -23.39 -18.76
N ALA A 223 -5.78 -23.62 -19.18
CA ALA A 223 -5.07 -24.85 -18.87
C ALA A 223 -4.87 -25.04 -17.34
N ALA A 224 -4.55 -23.97 -16.61
CA ALA A 224 -4.46 -23.99 -15.15
C ALA A 224 -5.82 -24.35 -14.50
N TYR A 225 -6.90 -23.72 -14.94
CA TYR A 225 -8.24 -24.04 -14.44
C TYR A 225 -8.68 -25.47 -14.72
N ARG A 226 -8.30 -26.03 -15.89
CA ARG A 226 -8.53 -27.46 -16.20
C ARG A 226 -7.76 -28.41 -15.29
N ARG A 227 -6.60 -28.00 -14.77
CA ARG A 227 -5.85 -28.72 -13.73
C ARG A 227 -6.45 -28.59 -12.32
N GLY A 228 -7.55 -27.86 -12.15
CA GLY A 228 -8.20 -27.59 -10.86
C GLY A 228 -7.55 -26.46 -10.05
N GLU A 229 -6.66 -25.69 -10.64
CA GLU A 229 -6.04 -24.52 -9.99
C GLU A 229 -7.03 -23.35 -9.98
N THR A 230 -6.83 -22.43 -9.01
CA THR A 230 -7.48 -21.11 -8.99
C THR A 230 -6.40 -20.05 -9.12
N ASP A 231 -6.76 -18.79 -9.34
CA ASP A 231 -5.83 -17.69 -9.59
C ASP A 231 -4.68 -17.66 -8.58
N GLU A 232 -4.99 -17.75 -7.28
CA GLU A 232 -4.00 -17.73 -6.21
C GLU A 232 -2.95 -18.84 -6.36
N PHE A 233 -3.34 -19.99 -6.88
CA PHE A 233 -2.54 -21.22 -6.90
C PHE A 233 -2.07 -21.64 -8.31
N VAL A 234 -2.23 -20.78 -9.31
CA VAL A 234 -1.72 -21.05 -10.66
C VAL A 234 -0.21 -21.28 -10.58
N LYS A 235 0.22 -22.45 -11.03
CA LYS A 235 1.63 -22.82 -11.08
C LYS A 235 2.38 -22.00 -12.12
N ALA A 236 3.69 -21.88 -11.90
CA ALA A 236 4.59 -21.20 -12.83
C ALA A 236 4.27 -21.57 -14.29
N THR A 237 3.97 -20.58 -15.11
CA THR A 237 3.59 -20.77 -16.52
C THR A 237 4.32 -19.73 -17.37
N ALA A 238 5.08 -20.17 -18.36
CA ALA A 238 5.71 -19.30 -19.35
C ALA A 238 4.76 -19.06 -20.52
N ILE A 239 4.67 -17.80 -20.96
CA ILE A 239 3.94 -17.42 -22.16
C ILE A 239 4.95 -17.28 -23.28
N LEU A 240 4.87 -18.15 -24.28
CA LEU A 240 5.88 -18.23 -25.32
C LEU A 240 5.63 -17.18 -26.41
N PRO A 241 6.62 -16.38 -26.76
CA PRO A 241 6.56 -15.52 -27.94
C PRO A 241 6.53 -16.35 -29.23
N PRO A 242 6.32 -15.73 -30.41
CA PRO A 242 6.20 -16.45 -31.69
C PRO A 242 7.38 -17.34 -32.06
N ASP A 243 8.58 -17.08 -31.53
CA ASP A 243 9.77 -17.91 -31.75
C ASP A 243 9.82 -19.17 -30.86
N GLY A 244 8.81 -19.34 -29.98
CA GLY A 244 8.64 -20.51 -29.13
C GLY A 244 9.65 -20.62 -27.98
N LYS A 245 10.45 -19.57 -27.71
CA LYS A 245 11.44 -19.59 -26.63
C LYS A 245 10.96 -18.79 -25.43
N PRO A 246 11.03 -19.34 -24.21
CA PRO A 246 10.68 -18.58 -23.01
C PRO A 246 11.62 -17.38 -22.84
N VAL A 247 11.06 -16.28 -22.36
CA VAL A 247 11.84 -15.08 -22.02
C VAL A 247 12.80 -15.40 -20.86
N LYS A 248 14.02 -14.92 -20.97
CA LYS A 248 15.04 -14.99 -19.92
C LYS A 248 15.52 -13.58 -19.58
N MET A 249 15.83 -13.36 -18.32
CA MET A 249 16.50 -12.13 -17.92
C MET A 249 17.98 -12.20 -18.25
N GLU A 250 18.51 -11.09 -18.74
CA GLU A 250 19.91 -10.94 -19.13
C GLU A 250 20.62 -9.87 -18.28
N ASP A 251 21.94 -9.93 -18.26
CA ASP A 251 22.76 -8.86 -17.68
C ASP A 251 22.45 -7.52 -18.38
N GLY A 252 22.22 -6.50 -17.58
CA GLY A 252 21.90 -5.16 -18.06
C GLY A 252 20.39 -4.89 -18.24
N ASP A 253 19.52 -5.87 -18.04
CA ASP A 253 18.06 -5.66 -17.99
C ASP A 253 17.68 -4.81 -16.77
N ALA A 254 16.51 -4.19 -16.84
CA ALA A 254 15.95 -3.40 -15.76
C ALA A 254 14.66 -4.03 -15.22
N VAL A 255 14.40 -3.85 -13.93
CA VAL A 255 13.18 -4.33 -13.27
C VAL A 255 12.43 -3.18 -12.64
N VAL A 256 11.10 -3.18 -12.77
CA VAL A 256 10.17 -2.37 -11.96
C VAL A 256 9.15 -3.29 -11.31
N PHE A 257 9.12 -3.29 -9.97
CA PHE A 257 8.15 -4.07 -9.20
C PHE A 257 6.97 -3.18 -8.78
N LEU A 258 5.79 -3.45 -9.32
CA LEU A 258 4.60 -2.61 -9.26
C LEU A 258 3.72 -2.80 -8.02
N ASN A 259 4.12 -3.64 -7.08
CA ASN A 259 3.44 -3.71 -5.79
C ASN A 259 3.78 -2.46 -4.96
N PHE A 260 2.76 -1.81 -4.41
CA PHE A 260 2.94 -0.68 -3.48
C PHE A 260 2.93 -1.12 -2.01
N ARG A 261 2.40 -2.30 -1.67
CA ARG A 261 2.49 -2.87 -0.33
C ARG A 261 3.64 -3.86 -0.26
N SER A 262 4.57 -3.59 0.65
CA SER A 262 5.89 -4.23 0.74
C SER A 262 5.90 -5.65 1.31
N ASP A 263 5.00 -5.99 2.24
CA ASP A 263 5.07 -7.20 3.08
C ASP A 263 5.20 -8.51 2.29
N ARG A 264 4.59 -8.59 1.10
CA ARG A 264 4.63 -9.77 0.22
C ARG A 264 5.53 -9.60 -1.01
N ALA A 265 6.20 -8.46 -1.16
CA ALA A 265 7.13 -8.22 -2.26
C ALA A 265 8.60 -8.40 -1.83
N ARG A 266 8.89 -8.26 -0.53
CA ARG A 266 10.25 -8.35 0.02
C ARG A 266 10.96 -9.65 -0.32
N GLN A 267 10.33 -10.80 -0.08
CA GLN A 267 10.98 -12.10 -0.23
C GLN A 267 11.38 -12.39 -1.68
N LEU A 268 10.51 -12.04 -2.65
CA LEU A 268 10.85 -12.19 -4.06
C LEU A 268 11.89 -11.18 -4.54
N SER A 269 11.99 -10.01 -3.92
CA SER A 269 13.03 -9.01 -4.27
C SER A 269 14.42 -9.44 -3.83
N ARG A 270 14.57 -10.05 -2.67
CA ARG A 270 15.86 -10.42 -2.06
C ARG A 270 16.79 -11.18 -3.00
N PRO A 271 16.39 -12.26 -3.70
CA PRO A 271 17.29 -12.99 -4.58
C PRO A 271 17.78 -12.18 -5.80
N PHE A 272 17.17 -11.06 -6.15
CA PHE A 272 17.62 -10.17 -7.22
C PHE A 272 18.60 -9.10 -6.73
N ILE A 273 18.49 -8.67 -5.46
CA ILE A 273 19.20 -7.49 -4.95
C ILE A 273 20.26 -7.80 -3.89
N GLU A 274 20.15 -8.93 -3.19
CA GLU A 274 21.10 -9.33 -2.17
C GLU A 274 22.23 -10.20 -2.77
N PRO A 275 23.50 -9.73 -2.80
CA PRO A 275 24.62 -10.54 -3.28
C PRO A 275 24.79 -11.83 -2.49
N ASP A 276 24.64 -11.75 -1.17
CA ASP A 276 24.85 -12.85 -0.21
C ASP A 276 23.61 -13.68 0.05
N PHE A 277 22.58 -13.57 -0.80
CA PHE A 277 21.35 -14.35 -0.64
C PHE A 277 21.64 -15.85 -0.69
N ALA A 278 21.28 -16.57 0.38
CA ALA A 278 21.59 -17.99 0.58
C ALA A 278 20.38 -18.87 0.90
N GLU A 279 19.17 -18.35 0.85
CA GLU A 279 17.97 -19.11 1.24
C GLU A 279 17.58 -20.22 0.25
N PHE A 280 18.06 -20.10 -1.01
CA PHE A 280 18.03 -21.16 -2.02
C PHE A 280 19.14 -20.94 -3.06
N GLU A 281 19.55 -22.02 -3.73
CA GLU A 281 20.53 -21.95 -4.80
C GLU A 281 19.96 -21.23 -6.04
N ARG A 282 20.67 -20.19 -6.49
CA ARG A 282 20.36 -19.44 -7.72
C ARG A 282 21.27 -19.95 -8.85
N GLU A 283 20.71 -20.65 -9.83
CA GLU A 283 21.48 -21.09 -11.00
C GLU A 283 21.85 -19.92 -11.91
N VAL A 284 21.02 -18.90 -11.97
CA VAL A 284 21.24 -17.65 -12.72
C VAL A 284 21.00 -16.48 -11.79
N THR A 285 21.93 -15.53 -11.79
CA THR A 285 21.82 -14.26 -11.05
C THR A 285 22.10 -13.12 -12.03
N PRO A 286 21.07 -12.56 -12.69
CA PRO A 286 21.26 -11.49 -13.66
C PRO A 286 21.77 -10.23 -12.97
N ARG A 287 22.80 -9.58 -13.56
CA ARG A 287 23.31 -8.29 -13.10
C ARG A 287 22.43 -7.18 -13.70
N LEU A 288 21.42 -6.78 -12.97
CA LEU A 288 20.45 -5.80 -13.42
C LEU A 288 21.06 -4.39 -13.52
N ALA A 289 20.69 -3.64 -14.54
CA ALA A 289 21.06 -2.22 -14.65
C ALA A 289 20.39 -1.37 -13.57
N THR A 290 19.18 -1.77 -13.16
CA THR A 290 18.46 -1.20 -12.01
C THR A 290 17.34 -2.14 -11.56
N TYR A 291 17.08 -2.11 -10.26
CA TYR A 291 15.88 -2.67 -9.66
C TYR A 291 15.12 -1.53 -9.00
N CYS A 292 13.89 -1.28 -9.46
CA CYS A 292 13.05 -0.21 -8.97
C CYS A 292 11.79 -0.78 -8.33
N THR A 293 11.43 -0.28 -7.15
CA THR A 293 10.17 -0.61 -6.48
C THR A 293 9.24 0.60 -6.49
N LEU A 294 7.93 0.39 -6.54
CA LEU A 294 7.00 1.52 -6.47
C LEU A 294 7.11 2.26 -5.13
N THR A 295 7.22 1.53 -4.03
CA THR A 295 7.34 2.08 -2.67
C THR A 295 8.56 1.50 -1.97
N GLY A 296 8.96 2.01 -0.82
CA GLY A 296 10.02 1.45 0.00
C GLY A 296 9.63 0.08 0.56
N TYR A 297 10.39 -0.98 0.23
CA TYR A 297 10.10 -2.32 0.74
C TYR A 297 10.84 -2.65 2.04
N SER A 298 12.03 -2.13 2.22
CA SER A 298 12.85 -2.21 3.44
C SER A 298 13.89 -1.09 3.41
N ASP A 299 14.28 -0.61 4.59
CA ASP A 299 15.36 0.37 4.73
C ASP A 299 16.73 -0.22 4.37
N ASP A 300 16.87 -1.56 4.45
CA ASP A 300 18.09 -2.29 4.09
C ASP A 300 18.24 -2.54 2.58
N PHE A 301 17.22 -2.21 1.77
CA PHE A 301 17.27 -2.46 0.33
C PHE A 301 17.89 -1.29 -0.41
N ASP A 302 19.07 -1.50 -0.99
CA ASP A 302 19.73 -0.54 -1.89
C ASP A 302 19.12 -0.63 -3.30
N VAL A 303 17.94 -0.03 -3.48
CA VAL A 303 17.17 -0.04 -4.73
C VAL A 303 16.60 1.34 -5.04
N SER A 304 16.28 1.58 -6.30
CA SER A 304 15.51 2.78 -6.69
C SER A 304 14.07 2.67 -6.20
N VAL A 305 13.55 3.72 -5.57
CA VAL A 305 12.16 3.79 -5.09
C VAL A 305 11.42 4.91 -5.80
N ALA A 306 10.32 4.58 -6.50
CA ALA A 306 9.56 5.56 -7.28
C ALA A 306 8.77 6.53 -6.39
N PHE A 307 8.13 6.00 -5.34
CA PHE A 307 7.36 6.76 -4.37
C PHE A 307 7.87 6.45 -2.96
N PRO A 308 9.00 7.03 -2.53
CA PRO A 308 9.54 6.81 -1.20
C PRO A 308 8.55 7.29 -0.13
N PRO A 309 8.59 6.73 1.11
CA PRO A 309 7.80 7.21 2.22
C PRO A 309 8.02 8.71 2.42
N GLU A 310 6.94 9.45 2.58
CA GLU A 310 7.00 10.87 2.86
C GLU A 310 6.89 11.08 4.37
N ARG A 311 7.95 11.66 4.97
CA ARG A 311 7.85 12.14 6.34
C ARG A 311 6.87 13.31 6.41
N ILE A 312 5.89 13.22 7.29
CA ILE A 312 4.96 14.31 7.55
C ILE A 312 5.68 15.40 8.34
N LYS A 313 6.05 16.47 7.65
CA LYS A 313 6.66 17.66 8.27
C LYS A 313 5.59 18.68 8.64
N ASN A 314 5.88 19.46 9.66
CA ASN A 314 5.03 20.57 10.11
C ASN A 314 3.60 20.12 10.48
N GLY A 315 3.49 18.92 11.08
CA GLY A 315 2.27 18.49 11.73
C GLY A 315 2.04 19.26 13.04
N LEU A 316 0.84 19.12 13.63
CA LEU A 316 0.43 19.86 14.82
C LEU A 316 1.42 19.71 15.97
N GLY A 317 1.89 18.48 16.26
CA GLY A 317 2.85 18.21 17.33
C GLY A 317 4.18 18.93 17.13
N GLU A 318 4.75 18.84 15.92
CA GLU A 318 5.99 19.52 15.55
C GLU A 318 5.82 21.04 15.56
N TYR A 319 4.70 21.55 15.03
CA TYR A 319 4.41 22.98 15.01
C TYR A 319 4.31 23.59 16.41
N VAL A 320 3.58 22.94 17.32
CA VAL A 320 3.45 23.37 18.73
C VAL A 320 4.81 23.36 19.45
N ALA A 321 5.61 22.31 19.22
CA ALA A 321 6.96 22.20 19.76
C ALA A 321 7.89 23.32 19.26
N ASN A 322 7.83 23.65 17.97
CA ASN A 322 8.63 24.73 17.36
C ASN A 322 8.26 26.14 17.91
N LEU A 323 7.03 26.29 18.42
CA LEU A 323 6.62 27.51 19.12
C LEU A 323 7.07 27.53 20.60
N GLY A 324 7.73 26.48 21.09
CA GLY A 324 8.13 26.33 22.49
C GLY A 324 6.95 26.13 23.44
N LEU A 325 5.80 25.68 22.94
CA LEU A 325 4.61 25.44 23.73
C LEU A 325 4.55 23.98 24.22
N ARG A 326 3.85 23.77 25.35
CA ARG A 326 3.61 22.42 25.88
C ARG A 326 2.36 21.81 25.26
N GLN A 327 2.36 20.50 25.14
CA GLN A 327 1.24 19.73 24.65
C GLN A 327 1.11 18.40 25.42
N LEU A 328 -0.13 17.93 25.59
CA LEU A 328 -0.44 16.65 26.23
C LEU A 328 -1.16 15.73 25.25
N ARG A 329 -0.73 14.48 25.17
CA ARG A 329 -1.45 13.37 24.54
C ARG A 329 -2.00 12.46 25.62
N ILE A 330 -3.29 12.20 25.59
CA ILE A 330 -3.95 11.31 26.56
C ILE A 330 -4.98 10.43 25.87
N ALA A 331 -4.91 9.15 26.13
CA ALA A 331 -5.91 8.18 25.71
C ALA A 331 -5.79 6.88 26.51
N GLU A 332 -6.79 6.03 26.43
CA GLU A 332 -6.67 4.66 26.88
C GLU A 332 -5.91 3.79 25.86
N THR A 333 -5.48 2.57 26.25
CA THR A 333 -4.56 1.69 25.49
C THR A 333 -5.00 1.52 24.03
N GLU A 334 -6.29 1.28 23.77
CA GLU A 334 -6.83 1.07 22.41
C GLU A 334 -6.65 2.29 21.48
N LYS A 335 -6.59 3.49 22.06
CA LYS A 335 -6.50 4.74 21.30
C LYS A 335 -5.18 5.48 21.49
N TYR A 336 -4.28 4.95 22.33
CA TYR A 336 -3.00 5.61 22.59
C TYR A 336 -2.10 5.71 21.34
N PRO A 337 -1.93 4.68 20.51
CA PRO A 337 -1.18 4.83 19.27
C PRO A 337 -1.80 5.87 18.31
N HIS A 338 -3.12 6.03 18.33
CA HIS A 338 -3.81 6.99 17.46
C HIS A 338 -3.47 8.43 17.82
N VAL A 339 -3.47 8.77 19.12
CA VAL A 339 -3.14 10.16 19.59
C VAL A 339 -1.65 10.42 19.68
N THR A 340 -0.79 9.41 19.51
CA THR A 340 0.69 9.52 19.53
C THR A 340 1.26 9.23 18.15
N PHE A 341 1.55 7.99 17.83
CA PHE A 341 2.20 7.55 16.60
C PHE A 341 1.52 8.07 15.32
N PHE A 342 0.23 7.75 15.12
CA PHE A 342 -0.50 8.18 13.93
C PHE A 342 -0.69 9.69 13.88
N PHE A 343 -1.04 10.31 15.00
CA PHE A 343 -1.20 11.77 15.08
C PHE A 343 0.11 12.52 14.81
N ASN A 344 1.25 11.95 15.18
CA ASN A 344 2.58 12.49 14.93
C ASN A 344 3.16 12.09 13.57
N GLY A 345 2.33 11.59 12.65
CA GLY A 345 2.76 11.30 11.27
C GLY A 345 3.61 10.04 11.13
N GLY A 346 3.46 9.06 12.04
CA GLY A 346 4.25 7.83 12.06
C GLY A 346 5.54 7.93 12.88
N GLU A 347 5.70 8.99 13.67
CA GLU A 347 6.88 9.18 14.53
C GLU A 347 6.61 8.68 15.96
N GLU A 348 7.43 7.73 16.42
CA GLU A 348 7.34 7.17 17.78
C GLU A 348 7.88 8.16 18.83
N VAL A 349 8.85 8.97 18.44
CA VAL A 349 9.52 9.91 19.35
C VAL A 349 8.59 11.06 19.68
N SER A 350 8.52 11.42 20.97
CA SER A 350 7.80 12.61 21.44
C SER A 350 8.49 13.88 20.99
N PHE A 351 7.71 14.87 20.57
CA PHE A 351 8.23 16.20 20.29
C PHE A 351 8.63 16.94 21.57
N PRO A 352 9.55 17.93 21.52
CA PRO A 352 9.86 18.77 22.66
C PRO A 352 8.61 19.41 23.29
N GLY A 353 8.44 19.26 24.59
CA GLY A 353 7.25 19.75 25.31
C GLY A 353 5.99 18.87 25.17
N GLU A 354 6.11 17.68 24.59
CA GLU A 354 5.02 16.69 24.49
C GLU A 354 5.06 15.75 25.70
N ASP A 355 4.04 15.84 26.54
CA ASP A 355 3.76 14.89 27.61
C ASP A 355 2.75 13.85 27.14
N ARG A 356 2.91 12.60 27.58
CA ARG A 356 2.04 11.47 27.22
C ARG A 356 1.47 10.78 28.42
N VAL A 357 0.16 10.57 28.46
CA VAL A 357 -0.56 9.85 29.53
C VAL A 357 -1.31 8.68 28.94
N LEU A 358 -0.89 7.47 29.29
CA LEU A 358 -1.59 6.24 28.97
C LEU A 358 -2.50 5.83 30.12
N VAL A 359 -3.75 5.51 29.80
CA VAL A 359 -4.71 4.87 30.71
C VAL A 359 -4.94 3.44 30.23
N PRO A 360 -4.79 2.42 31.08
CA PRO A 360 -5.10 1.06 30.67
C PRO A 360 -6.56 0.91 30.22
N SER A 361 -6.82 0.27 29.09
CA SER A 361 -8.16 -0.17 28.72
C SER A 361 -8.65 -1.28 29.64
N PRO A 362 -9.96 -1.49 29.82
CA PRO A 362 -10.48 -2.54 30.69
C PRO A 362 -10.04 -3.92 30.22
N ASP A 363 -9.67 -4.78 31.17
CA ASP A 363 -9.37 -6.19 30.91
C ASP A 363 -10.67 -7.00 30.77
N VAL A 364 -11.30 -6.90 29.61
CA VAL A 364 -12.52 -7.62 29.26
C VAL A 364 -12.35 -8.25 27.87
N ALA A 365 -13.06 -9.34 27.61
CA ALA A 365 -12.96 -10.06 26.34
C ALA A 365 -13.43 -9.21 25.16
N THR A 366 -14.48 -8.43 25.35
CA THR A 366 -15.07 -7.49 24.36
C THR A 366 -15.62 -6.28 25.08
N TYR A 367 -15.60 -5.09 24.48
CA TYR A 367 -15.96 -3.85 25.17
C TYR A 367 -17.47 -3.59 25.30
N ASP A 368 -18.32 -4.44 24.74
CA ASP A 368 -19.74 -4.46 25.07
C ASP A 368 -20.01 -4.88 26.53
N LEU A 369 -19.06 -5.58 27.16
CA LEU A 369 -19.09 -5.93 28.58
C LEU A 369 -18.78 -4.74 29.50
N LYS A 370 -18.10 -3.70 28.97
CA LYS A 370 -17.80 -2.46 29.66
C LYS A 370 -17.78 -1.29 28.66
N PRO A 371 -18.93 -0.87 28.14
CA PRO A 371 -19.02 0.08 27.02
C PRO A 371 -18.47 1.47 27.33
N GLU A 372 -18.46 1.91 28.60
CA GLU A 372 -17.80 3.13 29.03
C GLU A 372 -16.26 3.07 28.97
N MET A 373 -15.72 1.86 28.83
CA MET A 373 -14.26 1.61 28.77
C MET A 373 -13.52 2.30 29.93
N SER A 374 -12.49 3.13 29.63
CA SER A 374 -11.74 3.89 30.64
C SER A 374 -12.02 5.39 30.59
N ALA A 375 -13.16 5.81 30.05
CA ALA A 375 -13.51 7.22 29.83
C ALA A 375 -13.48 8.06 31.12
N TYR A 376 -13.90 7.50 32.25
CA TYR A 376 -13.86 8.22 33.55
C TYR A 376 -12.43 8.50 33.99
N GLU A 377 -11.54 7.50 33.97
CA GLU A 377 -10.14 7.68 34.37
C GLU A 377 -9.38 8.62 33.42
N VAL A 378 -9.62 8.52 32.11
CA VAL A 378 -9.09 9.46 31.12
C VAL A 378 -9.53 10.88 31.44
N THR A 379 -10.82 11.07 31.78
CA THR A 379 -11.37 12.39 32.13
C THR A 379 -10.75 12.95 33.40
N ASP A 380 -10.60 12.14 34.45
CA ASP A 380 -10.01 12.58 35.72
C ASP A 380 -8.56 13.02 35.54
N LYS A 381 -7.74 12.24 34.82
CA LYS A 381 -6.36 12.59 34.52
C LYS A 381 -6.25 13.82 33.62
N LEU A 382 -7.16 13.99 32.66
CA LEU A 382 -7.22 15.19 31.82
C LEU A 382 -7.53 16.43 32.64
N LEU A 383 -8.52 16.37 33.54
CA LEU A 383 -8.88 17.50 34.44
C LEU A 383 -7.73 17.86 35.39
N ALA A 384 -7.02 16.86 35.90
CA ALA A 384 -5.82 17.09 36.70
C ALA A 384 -4.74 17.81 35.91
N ALA A 385 -4.49 17.42 34.68
CA ALA A 385 -3.49 18.02 33.81
C ALA A 385 -3.84 19.47 33.39
N ILE A 386 -5.13 19.77 33.16
CA ILE A 386 -5.56 21.13 32.81
C ILE A 386 -5.38 22.09 34.00
N ASN A 387 -5.48 21.60 35.25
CA ASN A 387 -5.37 22.40 36.45
C ASN A 387 -3.92 22.53 36.99
N SER A 388 -2.95 21.82 36.38
CA SER A 388 -1.53 21.87 36.74
C SER A 388 -0.79 22.94 35.93
#